data_3b5b73a5c9d0a624f684d3ba2829a008
#
_entry.id   3b5b73a5c9d0a624f684d3ba2829a008
#
_cell.length_a   1.000
_cell.length_b   1.000
_cell.length_c   1.000
_cell.angle_alpha   90.00
_cell.angle_beta   90.00
_cell.angle_gamma   90.00
#
_symmetry.space_group_name_H-M   'P 1'
#
loop_
_entity.id
_entity.type
_entity.pdbx_description
1 polymer ?
#
loop_
_entity_poly.entity_id
_entity_poly.type
_entity_poly.pdbx_seq_one_letter_code
_entity_poly.pdbx_strand_id
1 'polypeptide(L)'
;YQSTAPADPTPLNEAWANAMRDVVAQFPNDPHILALGADALMNLHPWDFWLADGTSQPWTTEITDLIEAALEIDPDNIGAIHLYIHAVEASTTPERAEPYADKLADLSPNAGHLVHMPAHIYLRVGRYHDSTLNNMKATDADSWFTGVCRSNSFIYLGGYIPHNWHFGATTAAIEGWQAQANLLADGTKNAITPQMLSMAGFTGNAQQFVAQPLFVDVRFSAWDDILAEPEPAMDLLFLRSIWHYARGRAFEGKGDLAQAKDELAKLDTLRLSDETRAMKSVGRNSIDAVLEIASLTLNGEILSSEARYDEAIPLLIKGVAIEDSLIYTEPPDWFHPVRHSLGEAQLAVGDASAAESTYVTDLKKWPENGWALAGLKEAYMAQGEAEEANKVQERLNEAWVNADVPMPTSGGIPFAESAPKMELTER
;
A
#
# COMPACT_ATOMS: atom_id res chain seq x y z
N TYR A 1 1.13 -22.76 -30.81
CA TYR A 1 0.24 -22.37 -29.71
C TYR A 1 -0.48 -23.62 -29.19
N GLN A 2 -0.40 -23.86 -27.89
CA GLN A 2 -1.21 -24.89 -27.24
C GLN A 2 -2.64 -24.37 -27.09
N SER A 3 -3.65 -25.23 -27.23
CA SER A 3 -5.07 -24.85 -27.11
C SER A 3 -5.50 -24.54 -25.67
N THR A 4 -4.69 -24.94 -24.70
CA THR A 4 -4.87 -24.67 -23.26
C THR A 4 -3.57 -24.19 -22.67
N ALA A 5 -3.67 -23.22 -21.73
CA ALA A 5 -2.50 -22.75 -20.98
C ALA A 5 -1.87 -23.95 -20.22
N PRO A 6 -0.53 -24.10 -20.24
CA PRO A 6 0.14 -25.14 -19.46
C PRO A 6 -0.03 -24.87 -17.96
N ALA A 7 -0.02 -25.95 -17.17
CA ALA A 7 -0.06 -25.83 -15.70
C ALA A 7 1.21 -25.14 -15.14
N ASP A 8 2.35 -25.29 -15.82
CA ASP A 8 3.59 -24.59 -15.54
C ASP A 8 4.00 -23.80 -16.80
N PRO A 9 3.96 -22.46 -16.79
CA PRO A 9 4.37 -21.62 -17.90
C PRO A 9 5.89 -21.41 -18.01
N THR A 10 6.67 -21.79 -17.01
CA THR A 10 8.12 -21.52 -16.92
C THR A 10 8.88 -21.93 -18.19
N PRO A 11 8.73 -23.15 -18.76
CA PRO A 11 9.48 -23.52 -19.98
C PRO A 11 9.15 -22.65 -21.19
N LEU A 12 7.91 -22.13 -21.28
CA LEU A 12 7.52 -21.22 -22.36
C LEU A 12 8.11 -19.83 -22.16
N ASN A 13 8.11 -19.34 -20.95
CA ASN A 13 8.71 -18.04 -20.60
C ASN A 13 10.23 -18.08 -20.83
N GLU A 14 10.91 -19.15 -20.44
CA GLU A 14 12.35 -19.35 -20.74
C GLU A 14 12.64 -19.36 -22.22
N ALA A 15 11.86 -20.10 -23.01
CA ALA A 15 12.02 -20.15 -24.46
C ALA A 15 11.80 -18.77 -25.10
N TRP A 16 10.80 -18.01 -24.60
CA TRP A 16 10.51 -16.66 -25.07
C TRP A 16 11.64 -15.69 -24.71
N ALA A 17 12.08 -15.67 -23.45
CA ALA A 17 13.18 -14.82 -23.02
C ALA A 17 14.47 -15.08 -23.82
N ASN A 18 14.82 -16.35 -24.07
CA ASN A 18 15.99 -16.69 -24.86
C ASN A 18 15.85 -16.24 -26.33
N ALA A 19 14.67 -16.43 -26.93
CA ALA A 19 14.40 -15.94 -28.29
C ALA A 19 14.48 -14.40 -28.35
N MET A 20 13.99 -13.70 -27.33
CA MET A 20 14.08 -12.24 -27.28
C MET A 20 15.51 -11.75 -27.11
N ARG A 21 16.38 -12.44 -26.35
CA ARG A 21 17.82 -12.12 -26.30
C ARG A 21 18.47 -12.18 -27.70
N ASP A 22 18.11 -13.21 -28.51
CA ASP A 22 18.60 -13.32 -29.89
C ASP A 22 18.09 -12.19 -30.79
N VAL A 23 16.84 -11.74 -30.59
CA VAL A 23 16.25 -10.62 -31.34
C VAL A 23 16.89 -9.30 -30.93
N VAL A 24 17.08 -9.05 -29.65
CA VAL A 24 17.78 -7.87 -29.11
C VAL A 24 19.21 -7.78 -29.66
N ALA A 25 19.94 -8.90 -29.73
CA ALA A 25 21.28 -8.93 -30.30
C ALA A 25 21.32 -8.57 -31.80
N GLN A 26 20.23 -8.82 -32.54
CA GLN A 26 20.12 -8.44 -33.94
C GLN A 26 19.67 -6.99 -34.15
N PHE A 27 18.90 -6.43 -33.17
CA PHE A 27 18.32 -5.07 -33.26
C PHE A 27 18.62 -4.26 -31.99
N PRO A 28 19.90 -4.05 -31.63
CA PRO A 28 20.29 -3.44 -30.36
C PRO A 28 19.95 -1.95 -30.23
N ASN A 29 19.51 -1.30 -31.30
CA ASN A 29 19.17 0.12 -31.36
C ASN A 29 17.65 0.34 -31.60
N ASP A 30 16.84 -0.66 -31.47
CA ASP A 30 15.37 -0.53 -31.56
C ASP A 30 14.75 -0.50 -30.17
N PRO A 31 14.21 0.66 -29.71
CA PRO A 31 13.72 0.81 -28.33
C PRO A 31 12.52 -0.09 -28.04
N HIS A 32 11.70 -0.43 -29.03
CA HIS A 32 10.58 -1.35 -28.82
C HIS A 32 11.06 -2.79 -28.63
N ILE A 33 12.09 -3.20 -29.36
CA ILE A 33 12.69 -4.54 -29.21
C ILE A 33 13.39 -4.65 -27.86
N LEU A 34 14.11 -3.61 -27.43
CA LEU A 34 14.74 -3.57 -26.11
C LEU A 34 13.70 -3.68 -25.00
N ALA A 35 12.61 -2.92 -25.06
CA ALA A 35 11.51 -2.99 -24.10
C ALA A 35 10.85 -4.38 -24.07
N LEU A 36 10.56 -4.99 -25.24
CA LEU A 36 10.01 -6.35 -25.30
C LEU A 36 10.99 -7.40 -24.77
N GLY A 37 12.31 -7.19 -24.94
CA GLY A 37 13.35 -8.02 -24.36
C GLY A 37 13.32 -7.99 -22.84
N ALA A 38 13.21 -6.79 -22.28
CA ALA A 38 13.07 -6.61 -20.82
C ALA A 38 11.78 -7.26 -20.29
N ASP A 39 10.64 -7.05 -20.95
CA ASP A 39 9.36 -7.69 -20.58
C ASP A 39 9.46 -9.21 -20.57
N ALA A 40 10.12 -9.81 -21.59
CA ALA A 40 10.35 -11.24 -21.63
C ALA A 40 11.16 -11.76 -20.43
N LEU A 41 12.15 -10.99 -19.96
CA LEU A 41 12.95 -11.32 -18.78
C LEU A 41 12.16 -11.12 -17.49
N MET A 42 11.37 -10.04 -17.39
CA MET A 42 10.51 -9.77 -16.23
C MET A 42 9.48 -10.89 -16.01
N ASN A 43 8.98 -11.50 -17.08
CA ASN A 43 8.07 -12.64 -17.00
C ASN A 43 8.71 -13.94 -16.43
N LEU A 44 10.05 -14.04 -16.38
CA LEU A 44 10.73 -15.13 -15.67
C LEU A 44 10.70 -14.95 -14.15
N HIS A 45 10.66 -13.70 -13.70
CA HIS A 45 10.80 -13.32 -12.29
C HIS A 45 9.77 -12.25 -11.90
N PRO A 46 8.45 -12.52 -12.01
CA PRO A 46 7.42 -11.50 -11.79
C PRO A 46 7.53 -10.86 -10.41
N TRP A 47 7.80 -9.54 -10.37
CA TRP A 47 7.97 -8.73 -9.15
C TRP A 47 9.07 -9.23 -8.19
N ASP A 48 9.98 -10.10 -8.61
CA ASP A 48 11.11 -10.59 -7.83
C ASP A 48 12.42 -9.98 -8.37
N PHE A 49 12.54 -8.65 -8.31
CA PHE A 49 13.71 -7.92 -8.81
C PHE A 49 14.62 -7.46 -7.68
N TRP A 50 14.08 -7.28 -6.47
CA TRP A 50 14.80 -6.74 -5.33
C TRP A 50 14.48 -7.55 -4.07
N LEU A 51 15.49 -7.77 -3.24
CA LEU A 51 15.33 -8.30 -1.89
C LEU A 51 14.74 -7.23 -0.96
N ALA A 52 14.24 -7.63 0.21
CA ALA A 52 13.63 -6.72 1.17
C ALA A 52 14.58 -5.59 1.66
N ASP A 53 15.89 -5.82 1.61
CA ASP A 53 16.92 -4.84 1.94
C ASP A 53 17.30 -3.91 0.77
N GLY A 54 16.64 -4.08 -0.39
CA GLY A 54 16.91 -3.33 -1.62
C GLY A 54 18.09 -3.84 -2.44
N THR A 55 18.71 -4.97 -2.06
CA THR A 55 19.72 -5.64 -2.88
C THR A 55 19.07 -6.19 -4.15
N SER A 56 19.70 -5.95 -5.31
CA SER A 56 19.21 -6.45 -6.59
C SER A 56 19.34 -7.97 -6.70
N GLN A 57 18.34 -8.61 -7.30
CA GLN A 57 18.44 -10.00 -7.73
C GLN A 57 19.44 -10.13 -8.90
N PRO A 58 20.02 -11.31 -9.16
CA PRO A 58 21.02 -11.49 -10.21
C PRO A 58 20.58 -11.12 -11.62
N TRP A 59 19.29 -11.20 -11.92
CA TRP A 59 18.68 -10.90 -13.22
C TRP A 59 18.26 -9.44 -13.38
N THR A 60 18.19 -8.66 -12.31
CA THR A 60 17.66 -7.29 -12.32
C THR A 60 18.47 -6.37 -13.21
N THR A 61 19.80 -6.49 -13.19
CA THR A 61 20.69 -5.63 -14.00
C THR A 61 20.43 -5.81 -15.50
N GLU A 62 20.30 -7.07 -15.98
CA GLU A 62 19.99 -7.31 -17.41
C GLU A 62 18.66 -6.65 -17.82
N ILE A 63 17.64 -6.71 -16.94
CA ILE A 63 16.34 -6.09 -17.18
C ILE A 63 16.46 -4.56 -17.25
N THR A 64 17.07 -3.95 -16.24
CA THR A 64 17.19 -2.49 -16.17
C THR A 64 18.06 -1.92 -17.27
N ASP A 65 19.16 -2.58 -17.65
CA ASP A 65 20.05 -2.15 -18.73
C ASP A 65 19.31 -2.10 -20.08
N LEU A 66 18.44 -3.08 -20.36
CA LEU A 66 17.64 -3.08 -21.59
C LEU A 66 16.63 -1.93 -21.61
N ILE A 67 15.97 -1.69 -20.48
CA ILE A 67 14.97 -0.62 -20.37
C ILE A 67 15.66 0.75 -20.48
N GLU A 68 16.75 0.95 -19.76
CA GLU A 68 17.51 2.21 -19.78
C GLU A 68 18.08 2.49 -21.19
N ALA A 69 18.58 1.47 -21.88
CA ALA A 69 19.00 1.61 -23.28
C ALA A 69 17.82 1.99 -24.20
N ALA A 70 16.64 1.42 -23.98
CA ALA A 70 15.45 1.81 -24.74
C ALA A 70 15.06 3.26 -24.49
N LEU A 71 15.11 3.73 -23.23
CA LEU A 71 14.78 5.10 -22.84
C LEU A 71 15.84 6.13 -23.26
N GLU A 72 17.10 5.71 -23.41
CA GLU A 72 18.15 6.56 -23.97
C GLU A 72 17.90 6.86 -25.45
N ILE A 73 17.38 5.89 -26.21
CA ILE A 73 17.04 6.04 -27.63
C ILE A 73 15.73 6.79 -27.82
N ASP A 74 14.70 6.41 -27.06
CA ASP A 74 13.35 6.98 -27.11
C ASP A 74 12.83 7.23 -25.70
N PRO A 75 13.07 8.43 -25.12
CA PRO A 75 12.67 8.77 -23.76
C PRO A 75 11.15 8.89 -23.54
N ASP A 76 10.36 8.82 -24.60
CA ASP A 76 8.90 8.84 -24.57
C ASP A 76 8.29 7.47 -24.94
N ASN A 77 9.10 6.41 -24.97
CA ASN A 77 8.64 5.05 -25.22
C ASN A 77 7.75 4.55 -24.04
N ILE A 78 6.45 4.55 -24.28
CA ILE A 78 5.42 4.21 -23.26
C ILE A 78 5.68 2.84 -22.63
N GLY A 79 6.03 1.83 -23.44
CA GLY A 79 6.30 0.47 -22.97
C GLY A 79 7.52 0.42 -22.06
N ALA A 80 8.63 1.07 -22.48
CA ALA A 80 9.85 1.14 -21.68
C ALA A 80 9.62 1.90 -20.36
N ILE A 81 8.91 3.02 -20.38
CA ILE A 81 8.57 3.78 -19.17
C ILE A 81 7.76 2.92 -18.18
N HIS A 82 6.71 2.26 -18.67
CA HIS A 82 5.88 1.38 -17.86
C HIS A 82 6.70 0.27 -17.16
N LEU A 83 7.53 -0.43 -17.94
CA LEU A 83 8.38 -1.49 -17.41
C LEU A 83 9.46 -0.95 -16.46
N TYR A 84 9.97 0.27 -16.71
CA TYR A 84 10.98 0.90 -15.85
C TYR A 84 10.43 1.20 -14.46
N ILE A 85 9.22 1.73 -14.39
CA ILE A 85 8.54 1.96 -13.11
C ILE A 85 8.48 0.67 -12.31
N HIS A 86 7.95 -0.42 -12.88
CA HIS A 86 7.89 -1.71 -12.20
C HIS A 86 9.26 -2.31 -11.86
N ALA A 87 10.26 -2.09 -12.72
CA ALA A 87 11.59 -2.64 -12.48
C ALA A 87 12.32 -1.96 -11.31
N VAL A 88 11.98 -0.68 -10.99
CA VAL A 88 12.74 0.10 -10.00
C VAL A 88 11.94 0.53 -8.77
N GLU A 89 10.61 0.42 -8.78
CA GLU A 89 9.75 0.86 -7.67
C GLU A 89 10.15 0.26 -6.32
N ALA A 90 10.55 -1.02 -6.28
CA ALA A 90 10.98 -1.70 -5.06
C ALA A 90 12.47 -1.49 -4.71
N SER A 91 13.23 -0.76 -5.56
CA SER A 91 14.65 -0.49 -5.31
C SER A 91 14.88 0.54 -4.20
N THR A 92 16.13 0.74 -3.82
CA THR A 92 16.54 1.85 -2.95
C THR A 92 16.69 3.19 -3.68
N THR A 93 16.50 3.22 -5.01
CA THR A 93 16.64 4.40 -5.86
C THR A 93 15.47 4.52 -6.86
N PRO A 94 14.20 4.53 -6.39
CA PRO A 94 13.04 4.62 -7.25
C PRO A 94 12.94 5.97 -7.98
N GLU A 95 13.55 7.03 -7.44
CA GLU A 95 13.58 8.39 -7.99
C GLU A 95 14.16 8.46 -9.41
N ARG A 96 14.96 7.48 -9.82
CA ARG A 96 15.51 7.43 -11.18
C ARG A 96 14.44 7.26 -12.27
N ALA A 97 13.26 6.74 -11.92
CA ALA A 97 12.12 6.66 -12.83
C ALA A 97 11.21 7.90 -12.78
N GLU A 98 11.40 8.82 -11.84
CA GLU A 98 10.52 9.99 -11.67
C GLU A 98 10.40 10.87 -12.95
N PRO A 99 11.50 11.21 -13.67
CA PRO A 99 11.39 12.01 -14.90
C PRO A 99 10.58 11.34 -16.02
N TYR A 100 10.47 10.02 -16.00
CA TYR A 100 9.67 9.25 -16.94
C TYR A 100 8.23 9.09 -16.45
N ALA A 101 8.05 8.87 -15.14
CA ALA A 101 6.73 8.83 -14.50
C ALA A 101 5.95 10.14 -14.76
N ASP A 102 6.61 11.29 -14.64
CA ASP A 102 6.01 12.61 -14.87
C ASP A 102 5.39 12.78 -16.27
N LYS A 103 5.80 12.00 -17.25
CA LYS A 103 5.30 12.08 -18.64
C LYS A 103 4.22 11.06 -18.97
N LEU A 104 4.22 9.89 -18.30
CA LEU A 104 3.50 8.72 -18.77
C LEU A 104 1.99 8.93 -18.85
N ALA A 105 1.40 9.60 -17.87
CA ALA A 105 -0.05 9.87 -17.86
C ALA A 105 -0.48 10.74 -19.08
N ASP A 106 0.34 11.70 -19.48
CA ASP A 106 0.06 12.57 -20.61
C ASP A 106 0.31 11.87 -21.96
N LEU A 107 1.27 10.93 -22.02
CA LEU A 107 1.53 10.10 -23.20
C LEU A 107 0.40 9.10 -23.48
N SER A 108 -0.35 8.68 -22.46
CA SER A 108 -1.42 7.68 -22.60
C SER A 108 -2.65 7.98 -21.73
N PRO A 109 -3.34 9.13 -21.93
CA PRO A 109 -4.35 9.64 -20.98
C PRO A 109 -5.65 8.82 -20.92
N ASN A 110 -5.88 7.91 -21.86
CA ASN A 110 -7.10 7.08 -21.92
C ASN A 110 -6.87 5.63 -21.48
N ALA A 111 -5.66 5.28 -21.06
CA ALA A 111 -5.33 3.94 -20.57
C ALA A 111 -5.20 3.98 -19.04
N GLY A 112 -6.25 3.64 -18.31
CA GLY A 112 -6.32 3.79 -16.86
C GLY A 112 -5.10 3.23 -16.14
N HIS A 113 -4.63 2.03 -16.50
CA HIS A 113 -3.43 1.46 -15.91
C HIS A 113 -2.17 2.31 -16.15
N LEU A 114 -1.98 2.85 -17.37
CA LEU A 114 -0.80 3.70 -17.67
C LEU A 114 -0.89 5.08 -17.01
N VAL A 115 -2.10 5.61 -16.84
CA VAL A 115 -2.32 6.85 -16.07
C VAL A 115 -2.02 6.65 -14.59
N HIS A 116 -2.31 5.46 -14.05
CA HIS A 116 -2.02 5.08 -12.67
C HIS A 116 -0.52 4.89 -12.41
N MET A 117 0.24 4.33 -13.36
CA MET A 117 1.63 3.90 -13.17
C MET A 117 2.58 4.91 -12.52
N PRO A 118 2.53 6.23 -12.82
CA PRO A 118 3.36 7.21 -12.12
C PRO A 118 3.18 7.19 -10.59
N ALA A 119 1.99 6.81 -10.10
CA ALA A 119 1.67 6.77 -8.69
C ALA A 119 2.60 5.83 -7.90
N HIS A 120 3.09 4.75 -8.51
CA HIS A 120 4.05 3.83 -7.91
C HIS A 120 5.34 4.56 -7.50
N ILE A 121 5.90 5.35 -8.39
CA ILE A 121 7.11 6.15 -8.11
C ILE A 121 6.80 7.28 -7.13
N TYR A 122 5.67 7.99 -7.32
CA TYR A 122 5.29 9.09 -6.43
C TYR A 122 5.10 8.66 -4.98
N LEU A 123 4.52 7.47 -4.75
CA LEU A 123 4.44 6.88 -3.41
C LEU A 123 5.83 6.69 -2.79
N ARG A 124 6.81 6.23 -3.58
CA ARG A 124 8.16 5.92 -3.13
C ARG A 124 9.03 7.15 -2.87
N VAL A 125 8.73 8.27 -3.54
CA VAL A 125 9.48 9.53 -3.39
C VAL A 125 8.76 10.57 -2.51
N GLY A 126 7.60 10.21 -1.93
CA GLY A 126 6.87 11.09 -1.01
C GLY A 126 5.94 12.11 -1.69
N ARG A 127 5.68 11.96 -2.99
CA ARG A 127 4.75 12.81 -3.76
C ARG A 127 3.32 12.25 -3.70
N TYR A 128 2.77 12.13 -2.49
CA TYR A 128 1.49 11.46 -2.25
C TYR A 128 0.32 12.13 -2.96
N HIS A 129 0.30 13.46 -3.00
CA HIS A 129 -0.75 14.20 -3.70
C HIS A 129 -0.78 13.91 -5.20
N ASP A 130 0.38 13.92 -5.86
CA ASP A 130 0.49 13.57 -7.28
C ASP A 130 0.02 12.12 -7.52
N SER A 131 0.37 11.21 -6.60
CA SER A 131 -0.10 9.83 -6.63
C SER A 131 -1.63 9.74 -6.52
N THR A 132 -2.24 10.43 -5.55
CA THR A 132 -3.70 10.49 -5.38
C THR A 132 -4.37 11.02 -6.64
N LEU A 133 -3.91 12.14 -7.20
CA LEU A 133 -4.47 12.76 -8.40
C LEU A 133 -4.38 11.84 -9.63
N ASN A 134 -3.25 11.14 -9.81
CA ASN A 134 -3.10 10.21 -10.93
C ASN A 134 -4.03 9.00 -10.80
N ASN A 135 -4.23 8.49 -9.59
CA ASN A 135 -5.21 7.42 -9.36
C ASN A 135 -6.65 7.87 -9.63
N MET A 136 -7.01 9.09 -9.26
CA MET A 136 -8.32 9.66 -9.61
C MET A 136 -8.51 9.74 -11.13
N LYS A 137 -7.51 10.25 -11.87
CA LYS A 137 -7.55 10.27 -13.34
C LYS A 137 -7.63 8.87 -13.93
N ALA A 138 -6.93 7.89 -13.33
CA ALA A 138 -6.95 6.51 -13.76
C ALA A 138 -8.34 5.89 -13.60
N THR A 139 -9.02 6.13 -12.47
CA THR A 139 -10.39 5.63 -12.24
C THR A 139 -11.39 6.27 -13.20
N ASP A 140 -11.22 7.54 -13.57
CA ASP A 140 -12.03 8.20 -14.61
C ASP A 140 -11.80 7.55 -15.99
N ALA A 141 -10.54 7.30 -16.37
CA ALA A 141 -10.19 6.63 -17.62
C ALA A 141 -10.74 5.18 -17.67
N ASP A 142 -10.68 4.45 -16.56
CA ASP A 142 -11.26 3.11 -16.43
C ASP A 142 -12.78 3.11 -16.58
N SER A 143 -13.45 4.09 -15.98
CA SER A 143 -14.89 4.26 -16.07
C SER A 143 -15.32 4.53 -17.52
N TRP A 144 -14.58 5.41 -18.22
CA TRP A 144 -14.80 5.66 -19.63
C TRP A 144 -14.57 4.40 -20.48
N PHE A 145 -13.45 3.72 -20.28
CA PHE A 145 -13.08 2.50 -21.03
C PHE A 145 -14.12 1.41 -20.87
N THR A 146 -14.54 1.12 -19.63
CA THR A 146 -15.53 0.06 -19.36
C THR A 146 -16.91 0.41 -19.91
N GLY A 147 -17.28 1.68 -19.88
CA GLY A 147 -18.54 2.18 -20.47
C GLY A 147 -18.60 2.03 -22.00
N VAL A 148 -17.46 2.27 -22.70
CA VAL A 148 -17.38 2.19 -24.17
C VAL A 148 -17.10 0.77 -24.64
N CYS A 149 -16.09 0.12 -24.08
CA CYS A 149 -15.59 -1.18 -24.56
C CYS A 149 -16.36 -2.38 -24.01
N ARG A 150 -17.16 -2.20 -22.94
CA ARG A 150 -17.90 -3.29 -22.26
C ARG A 150 -17.01 -4.49 -21.98
N SER A 151 -15.78 -4.24 -21.53
CA SER A 151 -14.80 -5.28 -21.24
C SER A 151 -15.32 -6.24 -20.18
N ASN A 152 -15.15 -7.55 -20.40
CA ASN A 152 -15.45 -8.61 -19.44
C ASN A 152 -14.17 -9.26 -18.90
N SER A 153 -13.01 -8.66 -19.10
CA SER A 153 -11.74 -9.19 -18.57
C SER A 153 -11.75 -9.15 -17.06
N PHE A 154 -11.74 -10.35 -16.44
CA PHE A 154 -11.67 -10.46 -14.98
C PHE A 154 -10.44 -9.78 -14.40
N ILE A 155 -9.28 -9.93 -15.06
CA ILE A 155 -8.03 -9.30 -14.61
C ILE A 155 -8.18 -7.78 -14.58
N TYR A 156 -8.84 -7.19 -15.58
CA TYR A 156 -9.05 -5.75 -15.62
C TYR A 156 -10.06 -5.29 -14.57
N LEU A 157 -11.23 -5.92 -14.53
CA LEU A 157 -12.33 -5.52 -13.65
C LEU A 157 -12.08 -5.84 -12.17
N GLY A 158 -11.41 -6.97 -11.88
CA GLY A 158 -11.17 -7.43 -10.52
C GLY A 158 -9.75 -7.16 -10.01
N GLY A 159 -8.83 -6.80 -10.89
CA GLY A 159 -7.43 -6.48 -10.56
C GLY A 159 -7.14 -4.99 -10.70
N TYR A 160 -7.01 -4.49 -11.94
CA TYR A 160 -6.55 -3.11 -12.18
C TYR A 160 -7.49 -2.03 -11.66
N ILE A 161 -8.80 -2.15 -11.88
CA ILE A 161 -9.77 -1.13 -11.42
C ILE A 161 -9.76 -0.99 -9.89
N PRO A 162 -9.98 -2.05 -9.09
CA PRO A 162 -9.95 -1.91 -7.64
C PRO A 162 -8.55 -1.52 -7.12
N HIS A 163 -7.47 -1.90 -7.83
CA HIS A 163 -6.11 -1.49 -7.48
C HIS A 163 -5.91 0.03 -7.59
N ASN A 164 -6.39 0.67 -8.67
CA ASN A 164 -6.29 2.11 -8.83
C ASN A 164 -7.04 2.87 -7.72
N TRP A 165 -8.27 2.42 -7.38
CA TRP A 165 -9.03 2.95 -6.25
C TRP A 165 -8.28 2.77 -4.93
N HIS A 166 -7.78 1.55 -4.66
CA HIS A 166 -7.06 1.20 -3.45
C HIS A 166 -5.78 2.04 -3.28
N PHE A 167 -5.02 2.20 -4.36
CA PHE A 167 -3.79 2.98 -4.35
C PHE A 167 -4.05 4.44 -4.00
N GLY A 168 -5.05 5.04 -4.66
CA GLY A 168 -5.47 6.41 -4.39
C GLY A 168 -5.98 6.59 -2.95
N ALA A 169 -6.75 5.62 -2.40
CA ALA A 169 -7.19 5.65 -1.01
C ALA A 169 -6.01 5.67 -0.03
N THR A 170 -4.99 4.87 -0.32
CA THR A 170 -3.78 4.78 0.52
C THR A 170 -3.01 6.10 0.52
N THR A 171 -2.74 6.67 -0.65
CA THR A 171 -1.97 7.92 -0.75
C THR A 171 -2.73 9.13 -0.21
N ALA A 172 -4.04 9.22 -0.43
CA ALA A 172 -4.89 10.23 0.19
C ALA A 172 -4.89 10.13 1.73
N ALA A 173 -4.87 8.92 2.28
CA ALA A 173 -4.78 8.72 3.73
C ALA A 173 -3.41 9.11 4.30
N ILE A 174 -2.31 8.93 3.55
CA ILE A 174 -0.97 9.34 3.97
C ILE A 174 -0.85 10.87 4.00
N GLU A 175 -1.42 11.58 3.04
CA GLU A 175 -1.38 13.06 2.98
C GLU A 175 -2.44 13.76 3.85
N GLY A 176 -3.31 12.99 4.57
CA GLY A 176 -4.34 13.55 5.45
C GLY A 176 -5.59 14.06 4.74
N TRP A 177 -5.81 13.67 3.48
CA TRP A 177 -7.01 14.03 2.71
C TRP A 177 -8.13 13.01 2.94
N GLN A 178 -8.77 13.13 4.13
CA GLN A 178 -9.76 12.15 4.62
C GLN A 178 -10.95 11.97 3.69
N ALA A 179 -11.55 13.08 3.21
CA ALA A 179 -12.72 12.99 2.34
C ALA A 179 -12.42 12.20 1.05
N GLN A 180 -11.23 12.42 0.48
CA GLN A 180 -10.82 11.72 -0.74
C GLN A 180 -10.42 10.28 -0.45
N ALA A 181 -9.76 10.00 0.68
CA ALA A 181 -9.43 8.66 1.11
C ALA A 181 -10.68 7.79 1.30
N ASN A 182 -11.72 8.33 1.94
CA ASN A 182 -13.01 7.66 2.11
C ASN A 182 -13.68 7.37 0.76
N LEU A 183 -13.74 8.36 -0.14
CA LEU A 183 -14.33 8.21 -1.48
C LEU A 183 -13.64 7.08 -2.27
N LEU A 184 -12.31 7.07 -2.26
CA LEU A 184 -11.51 6.09 -2.99
C LEU A 184 -11.58 4.69 -2.33
N ALA A 185 -11.64 4.61 -1.00
CA ALA A 185 -11.81 3.35 -0.28
C ALA A 185 -13.21 2.73 -0.54
N ASP A 186 -14.26 3.55 -0.57
CA ASP A 186 -15.59 3.10 -0.97
C ASP A 186 -15.62 2.65 -2.42
N GLY A 187 -14.91 3.36 -3.33
CA GLY A 187 -14.73 2.93 -4.72
C GLY A 187 -14.04 1.57 -4.81
N THR A 188 -13.02 1.33 -3.99
CA THR A 188 -12.32 0.03 -3.90
C THR A 188 -13.29 -1.08 -3.49
N LYS A 189 -14.03 -0.90 -2.40
CA LYS A 189 -15.04 -1.84 -1.90
C LYS A 189 -16.11 -2.13 -2.96
N ASN A 190 -16.64 -1.09 -3.62
CA ASN A 190 -17.72 -1.19 -4.58
C ASN A 190 -17.29 -1.82 -5.92
N ALA A 191 -16.01 -1.80 -6.27
CA ALA A 191 -15.49 -2.48 -7.44
C ALA A 191 -15.53 -4.02 -7.32
N ILE A 192 -15.63 -4.55 -6.10
CA ILE A 192 -15.63 -5.99 -5.83
C ILE A 192 -17.06 -6.54 -5.82
N THR A 193 -17.34 -7.46 -6.74
CA THR A 193 -18.63 -8.14 -6.84
C THR A 193 -18.71 -9.35 -5.89
N PRO A 194 -19.94 -9.81 -5.51
CA PRO A 194 -20.10 -11.03 -4.71
C PRO A 194 -19.45 -12.28 -5.36
N GLN A 195 -19.41 -12.35 -6.69
CA GLN A 195 -18.77 -13.43 -7.41
C GLN A 195 -17.24 -13.43 -7.20
N MET A 196 -16.62 -12.26 -7.15
CA MET A 196 -15.18 -12.11 -6.90
C MET A 196 -14.82 -12.56 -5.49
N LEU A 197 -15.65 -12.28 -4.49
CA LEU A 197 -15.46 -12.72 -3.11
C LEU A 197 -15.44 -14.24 -2.96
N SER A 198 -16.17 -14.98 -3.80
CA SER A 198 -16.24 -16.43 -3.77
C SER A 198 -15.29 -17.12 -4.78
N MET A 199 -14.50 -16.36 -5.55
CA MET A 199 -13.63 -16.91 -6.59
C MET A 199 -12.38 -17.55 -5.99
N ALA A 200 -12.19 -18.85 -6.25
CA ALA A 200 -11.02 -19.58 -5.79
C ALA A 200 -9.71 -18.93 -6.30
N GLY A 201 -8.75 -18.72 -5.40
CA GLY A 201 -7.46 -18.09 -5.69
C GLY A 201 -7.50 -16.56 -5.75
N PHE A 202 -8.67 -15.92 -5.60
CA PHE A 202 -8.81 -14.47 -5.56
C PHE A 202 -9.51 -13.95 -4.29
N THR A 203 -10.16 -14.83 -3.53
CA THR A 203 -10.96 -14.44 -2.36
C THR A 203 -10.19 -13.63 -1.32
N GLY A 204 -8.90 -13.89 -1.12
CA GLY A 204 -8.05 -13.12 -0.20
C GLY A 204 -7.91 -11.66 -0.66
N ASN A 205 -7.54 -11.45 -1.92
CA ASN A 205 -7.40 -10.11 -2.50
C ASN A 205 -8.74 -9.35 -2.54
N ALA A 206 -9.83 -10.06 -2.89
CA ALA A 206 -11.16 -9.47 -2.89
C ALA A 206 -11.58 -8.97 -1.50
N GLN A 207 -11.32 -9.76 -0.44
CA GLN A 207 -11.61 -9.35 0.93
C GLN A 207 -10.70 -8.20 1.40
N GLN A 208 -9.44 -8.14 0.94
CA GLN A 208 -8.55 -7.02 1.21
C GLN A 208 -9.09 -5.71 0.62
N PHE A 209 -9.54 -5.73 -0.63
CA PHE A 209 -10.14 -4.56 -1.26
C PHE A 209 -11.41 -4.11 -0.53
N VAL A 210 -12.26 -5.05 -0.10
CA VAL A 210 -13.48 -4.72 0.66
C VAL A 210 -13.17 -4.17 2.06
N ALA A 211 -12.01 -4.51 2.64
CA ALA A 211 -11.58 -4.01 3.95
C ALA A 211 -11.05 -2.56 3.95
N GLN A 212 -10.82 -1.94 2.76
CA GLN A 212 -10.18 -0.63 2.68
C GLN A 212 -10.89 0.48 3.47
N PRO A 213 -12.24 0.61 3.48
CA PRO A 213 -12.89 1.61 4.30
C PRO A 213 -12.57 1.48 5.80
N LEU A 214 -12.46 0.25 6.32
CA LEU A 214 -12.10 0.01 7.72
C LEU A 214 -10.69 0.50 8.05
N PHE A 215 -9.72 0.30 7.14
CA PHE A 215 -8.37 0.81 7.34
C PHE A 215 -8.31 2.34 7.30
N VAL A 216 -9.03 2.97 6.38
CA VAL A 216 -9.13 4.43 6.29
C VAL A 216 -9.80 4.99 7.54
N ASP A 217 -10.92 4.40 7.99
CA ASP A 217 -11.63 4.82 9.20
C ASP A 217 -10.73 4.70 10.45
N VAL A 218 -9.90 3.64 10.57
CA VAL A 218 -8.90 3.52 11.64
C VAL A 218 -7.87 4.64 11.56
N ARG A 219 -7.34 4.96 10.37
CA ARG A 219 -6.35 6.02 10.18
C ARG A 219 -6.86 7.37 10.67
N PHE A 220 -8.11 7.66 10.39
CA PHE A 220 -8.72 8.95 10.73
C PHE A 220 -9.53 8.93 12.04
N SER A 221 -9.40 7.88 12.84
CA SER A 221 -10.10 7.74 14.14
C SER A 221 -11.62 7.88 14.04
N ALA A 222 -12.21 7.42 12.92
CA ALA A 222 -13.64 7.45 12.66
C ALA A 222 -14.38 6.34 13.45
N TRP A 223 -14.21 6.37 14.79
CA TRP A 223 -14.63 5.30 15.69
C TRP A 223 -16.12 4.96 15.65
N ASP A 224 -16.98 5.97 15.51
CA ASP A 224 -18.42 5.77 15.45
C ASP A 224 -18.84 5.10 14.12
N ASP A 225 -18.19 5.42 13.02
CA ASP A 225 -18.42 4.78 11.71
C ASP A 225 -18.01 3.31 11.75
N ILE A 226 -16.82 3.01 12.30
CA ILE A 226 -16.36 1.62 12.50
C ILE A 226 -17.34 0.81 13.34
N LEU A 227 -17.82 1.37 14.46
CA LEU A 227 -18.75 0.67 15.35
C LEU A 227 -20.15 0.50 14.75
N ALA A 228 -20.53 1.34 13.80
CA ALA A 228 -21.78 1.24 13.03
C ALA A 228 -21.72 0.24 11.88
N GLU A 229 -20.49 -0.11 11.38
CA GLU A 229 -20.33 -1.06 10.27
C GLU A 229 -20.81 -2.45 10.67
N PRO A 230 -21.74 -3.08 9.91
CA PRO A 230 -22.27 -4.39 10.25
C PRO A 230 -21.19 -5.48 10.16
N GLU A 231 -21.38 -6.54 10.95
CA GLU A 231 -20.48 -7.70 10.91
C GLU A 231 -20.50 -8.34 9.50
N PRO A 232 -19.33 -8.57 8.87
CA PRO A 232 -19.25 -9.25 7.59
C PRO A 232 -19.77 -10.69 7.63
N ALA A 233 -20.15 -11.24 6.48
CA ALA A 233 -20.59 -12.62 6.35
C ALA A 233 -19.57 -13.62 6.93
N MET A 234 -20.06 -14.71 7.52
CA MET A 234 -19.24 -15.64 8.32
C MET A 234 -18.11 -16.32 7.55
N ASP A 235 -18.24 -16.45 6.23
CA ASP A 235 -17.26 -17.06 5.32
C ASP A 235 -16.18 -16.06 4.84
N LEU A 236 -16.33 -14.76 5.11
CA LEU A 236 -15.36 -13.73 4.77
C LEU A 236 -14.34 -13.56 5.91
N LEU A 237 -13.49 -14.58 6.11
CA LEU A 237 -12.67 -14.72 7.31
C LEU A 237 -11.61 -13.62 7.47
N PHE A 238 -10.95 -13.21 6.37
CA PHE A 238 -10.00 -12.11 6.42
C PHE A 238 -10.70 -10.79 6.73
N LEU A 239 -11.77 -10.48 6.00
CA LEU A 239 -12.55 -9.25 6.22
C LEU A 239 -13.09 -9.16 7.65
N ARG A 240 -13.60 -10.27 8.20
CA ARG A 240 -14.04 -10.34 9.61
C ARG A 240 -12.89 -10.11 10.60
N SER A 241 -11.71 -10.65 10.30
CA SER A 241 -10.53 -10.43 11.13
C SER A 241 -10.14 -8.94 11.16
N ILE A 242 -10.14 -8.26 10.00
CA ILE A 242 -9.87 -6.82 9.92
C ILE A 242 -11.01 -6.01 10.56
N TRP A 243 -12.26 -6.43 10.45
CA TRP A 243 -13.39 -5.79 11.11
C TRP A 243 -13.25 -5.87 12.66
N HIS A 244 -12.83 -7.01 13.22
CA HIS A 244 -12.52 -7.11 14.65
C HIS A 244 -11.32 -6.25 15.06
N TYR A 245 -10.27 -6.19 14.21
CA TYR A 245 -9.15 -5.27 14.42
C TYR A 245 -9.63 -3.82 14.51
N ALA A 246 -10.39 -3.36 13.52
CA ALA A 246 -10.88 -1.98 13.44
C ALA A 246 -11.79 -1.63 14.64
N ARG A 247 -12.71 -2.53 15.02
CA ARG A 247 -13.57 -2.37 16.21
C ARG A 247 -12.77 -2.35 17.50
N GLY A 248 -11.74 -3.22 17.60
CA GLY A 248 -10.82 -3.22 18.73
C GLY A 248 -10.13 -1.87 18.89
N ARG A 249 -9.64 -1.27 17.78
CA ARG A 249 -9.08 0.08 17.75
C ARG A 249 -10.11 1.14 18.12
N ALA A 250 -11.34 1.01 17.61
CA ALA A 250 -12.41 1.96 17.93
C ALA A 250 -12.80 1.93 19.43
N PHE A 251 -12.92 0.76 20.02
CA PHE A 251 -13.19 0.63 21.47
C PHE A 251 -12.01 1.14 22.31
N GLU A 252 -10.78 0.83 21.92
CA GLU A 252 -9.57 1.33 22.58
C GLU A 252 -9.53 2.86 22.52
N GLY A 253 -9.68 3.48 21.33
CA GLY A 253 -9.69 4.93 21.15
C GLY A 253 -10.85 5.65 21.87
N LYS A 254 -11.95 4.92 22.19
CA LYS A 254 -13.06 5.41 23.03
C LYS A 254 -12.88 5.11 24.51
N GLY A 255 -11.80 4.45 24.91
CA GLY A 255 -11.47 4.11 26.30
C GLY A 255 -12.19 2.88 26.85
N ASP A 256 -12.93 2.11 26.02
CA ASP A 256 -13.56 0.84 26.43
C ASP A 256 -12.60 -0.34 26.22
N LEU A 257 -11.59 -0.42 27.07
CA LEU A 257 -10.55 -1.45 26.98
C LEU A 257 -11.09 -2.88 27.19
N ALA A 258 -12.24 -3.04 27.84
CA ALA A 258 -12.85 -4.35 28.00
C ALA A 258 -13.38 -4.88 26.66
N GLN A 259 -14.09 -4.06 25.91
CA GLN A 259 -14.55 -4.41 24.57
C GLN A 259 -13.38 -4.54 23.58
N ALA A 260 -12.37 -3.68 23.67
CA ALA A 260 -11.16 -3.79 22.81
C ALA A 260 -10.49 -5.16 22.98
N LYS A 261 -10.34 -5.66 24.22
CA LYS A 261 -9.79 -7.00 24.49
C LYS A 261 -10.69 -8.13 23.99
N ASP A 262 -12.01 -7.97 24.06
CA ASP A 262 -12.95 -8.94 23.50
C ASP A 262 -12.82 -9.03 21.97
N GLU A 263 -12.71 -7.90 21.29
CA GLU A 263 -12.47 -7.86 19.84
C GLU A 263 -11.10 -8.46 19.47
N LEU A 264 -10.03 -8.20 20.23
CA LEU A 264 -8.74 -8.84 20.06
C LEU A 264 -8.82 -10.37 20.20
N ALA A 265 -9.54 -10.89 21.20
CA ALA A 265 -9.71 -12.33 21.39
C ALA A 265 -10.46 -12.99 20.21
N LYS A 266 -11.45 -12.29 19.62
CA LYS A 266 -12.17 -12.75 18.42
C LYS A 266 -11.25 -12.74 17.19
N LEU A 267 -10.46 -11.68 16.98
CA LEU A 267 -9.44 -11.61 15.95
C LEU A 267 -8.46 -12.78 16.07
N ASP A 268 -7.94 -13.04 17.27
CA ASP A 268 -7.01 -14.14 17.51
C ASP A 268 -7.64 -15.52 17.26
N THR A 269 -8.90 -15.69 17.60
CA THR A 269 -9.64 -16.92 17.29
C THR A 269 -9.75 -17.15 15.79
N LEU A 270 -10.08 -16.11 15.01
CA LEU A 270 -10.20 -16.20 13.56
C LEU A 270 -8.84 -16.46 12.89
N ARG A 271 -7.82 -15.66 13.20
CA ARG A 271 -6.51 -15.78 12.55
C ARG A 271 -5.83 -17.13 12.81
N LEU A 272 -6.11 -17.77 13.94
CA LEU A 272 -5.53 -19.07 14.32
C LEU A 272 -6.36 -20.26 13.80
N SER A 273 -7.51 -20.03 13.18
CA SER A 273 -8.35 -21.10 12.63
C SER A 273 -7.69 -21.74 11.38
N ASP A 274 -7.92 -23.04 11.20
CA ASP A 274 -7.42 -23.75 10.04
C ASP A 274 -8.06 -23.24 8.75
N GLU A 275 -9.30 -22.77 8.78
CA GLU A 275 -10.04 -22.20 7.67
C GLU A 275 -9.38 -20.89 7.18
N THR A 276 -9.00 -19.99 8.09
CA THR A 276 -8.30 -18.74 7.73
C THR A 276 -6.92 -19.04 7.12
N ARG A 277 -6.17 -19.95 7.74
CA ARG A 277 -4.86 -20.38 7.22
C ARG A 277 -4.93 -21.06 5.86
N ALA A 278 -6.02 -21.77 5.58
CA ALA A 278 -6.26 -22.40 4.28
C ALA A 278 -6.42 -21.39 3.13
N MET A 279 -6.73 -20.11 3.40
CA MET A 279 -6.77 -19.03 2.38
C MET A 279 -5.38 -18.71 1.85
N LYS A 280 -4.32 -19.00 2.58
CA LYS A 280 -2.88 -18.84 2.27
C LYS A 280 -2.40 -17.42 2.19
N SER A 281 -2.95 -16.58 1.30
CA SER A 281 -2.41 -15.24 1.04
C SER A 281 -3.50 -14.18 0.92
N VAL A 282 -3.10 -12.97 1.23
CA VAL A 282 -3.73 -11.70 0.93
C VAL A 282 -2.70 -10.91 0.15
N GLY A 283 -3.07 -10.35 -1.01
CA GLY A 283 -2.07 -9.79 -1.90
C GLY A 283 -1.02 -10.85 -2.27
N ARG A 284 0.23 -10.55 -2.03
CA ARG A 284 1.38 -11.44 -2.22
C ARG A 284 1.88 -12.06 -0.91
N ASN A 285 1.42 -11.58 0.23
CA ASN A 285 1.91 -11.96 1.55
C ASN A 285 1.04 -13.06 2.20
N SER A 286 1.62 -13.75 3.16
CA SER A 286 0.89 -14.74 3.95
C SER A 286 -0.21 -14.06 4.77
N ILE A 287 -1.41 -14.64 4.75
CA ILE A 287 -2.52 -14.18 5.59
C ILE A 287 -2.17 -14.25 7.08
N ASP A 288 -1.40 -15.26 7.48
CA ASP A 288 -0.92 -15.41 8.86
C ASP A 288 -0.06 -14.20 9.28
N ALA A 289 0.86 -13.75 8.40
CA ALA A 289 1.72 -12.61 8.68
C ALA A 289 0.91 -11.30 8.82
N VAL A 290 0.01 -11.02 7.87
CA VAL A 290 -0.80 -9.80 7.89
C VAL A 290 -1.74 -9.76 9.12
N LEU A 291 -2.39 -10.87 9.45
CA LEU A 291 -3.28 -10.93 10.62
C LEU A 291 -2.50 -11.00 11.96
N GLU A 292 -1.25 -11.50 11.96
CA GLU A 292 -0.40 -11.40 13.15
C GLU A 292 0.03 -9.95 13.40
N ILE A 293 0.34 -9.16 12.36
CA ILE A 293 0.58 -7.72 12.50
C ILE A 293 -0.66 -7.04 13.09
N ALA A 294 -1.86 -7.31 12.59
CA ALA A 294 -3.11 -6.76 13.13
C ALA A 294 -3.29 -7.06 14.63
N SER A 295 -3.08 -8.31 15.04
CA SER A 295 -3.20 -8.75 16.43
C SER A 295 -2.15 -8.09 17.32
N LEU A 296 -0.87 -8.06 16.90
CA LEU A 296 0.22 -7.47 17.68
C LEU A 296 0.05 -5.95 17.82
N THR A 297 -0.38 -5.27 16.77
CA THR A 297 -0.64 -3.83 16.80
C THR A 297 -1.80 -3.51 17.75
N LEU A 298 -2.95 -4.18 17.62
CA LEU A 298 -4.09 -3.95 18.51
C LEU A 298 -3.76 -4.26 19.97
N ASN A 299 -3.04 -5.35 20.24
CA ASN A 299 -2.62 -5.69 21.60
C ASN A 299 -1.63 -4.66 22.16
N GLY A 300 -0.68 -4.22 21.37
CA GLY A 300 0.27 -3.17 21.74
C GLY A 300 -0.43 -1.85 22.11
N GLU A 301 -1.42 -1.44 21.32
CA GLU A 301 -2.22 -0.24 21.57
C GLU A 301 -3.06 -0.35 22.85
N ILE A 302 -3.73 -1.49 23.05
CA ILE A 302 -4.49 -1.75 24.29
C ILE A 302 -3.58 -1.69 25.53
N LEU A 303 -2.40 -2.30 25.48
CA LEU A 303 -1.43 -2.27 26.56
C LEU A 303 -0.86 -0.85 26.79
N SER A 304 -0.62 -0.10 25.72
CA SER A 304 -0.19 1.31 25.80
C SER A 304 -1.25 2.17 26.49
N SER A 305 -2.53 1.99 26.17
CA SER A 305 -3.66 2.66 26.84
C SER A 305 -3.81 2.25 28.31
N GLU A 306 -3.29 1.06 28.70
CA GLU A 306 -3.19 0.64 30.11
C GLU A 306 -1.89 1.14 30.79
N ALA A 307 -1.05 1.93 30.09
CA ALA A 307 0.29 2.35 30.52
C ALA A 307 1.24 1.16 30.84
N ARG A 308 1.02 0.00 30.21
CA ARG A 308 1.85 -1.22 30.33
C ARG A 308 2.87 -1.28 29.19
N TYR A 309 3.66 -0.24 29.05
CA TYR A 309 4.59 -0.06 27.94
C TYR A 309 5.70 -1.11 27.89
N ASP A 310 6.12 -1.66 29.04
CA ASP A 310 7.07 -2.75 29.16
C ASP A 310 6.60 -4.06 28.49
N GLU A 311 5.29 -4.21 28.33
CA GLU A 311 4.67 -5.32 27.60
C GLU A 311 4.29 -4.92 26.16
N ALA A 312 3.85 -3.67 25.95
CA ALA A 312 3.44 -3.16 24.63
C ALA A 312 4.60 -3.06 23.64
N ILE A 313 5.71 -2.43 24.03
CA ILE A 313 6.86 -2.17 23.16
C ILE A 313 7.43 -3.46 22.55
N PRO A 314 7.67 -4.56 23.28
CA PRO A 314 8.11 -5.81 22.67
C PRO A 314 7.16 -6.40 21.63
N LEU A 315 5.84 -6.25 21.81
CA LEU A 315 4.85 -6.71 20.83
C LEU A 315 4.90 -5.85 19.56
N LEU A 316 4.98 -4.54 19.72
CA LEU A 316 5.08 -3.62 18.58
C LEU A 316 6.40 -3.81 17.81
N ILE A 317 7.52 -4.03 18.49
CA ILE A 317 8.80 -4.41 17.85
C ILE A 317 8.64 -5.70 17.05
N LYS A 318 7.95 -6.71 17.59
CA LYS A 318 7.66 -7.94 16.85
C LYS A 318 6.78 -7.67 15.63
N GLY A 319 5.77 -6.82 15.76
CA GLY A 319 4.91 -6.39 14.65
C GLY A 319 5.73 -5.71 13.53
N VAL A 320 6.61 -4.78 13.88
CA VAL A 320 7.54 -4.13 12.96
C VAL A 320 8.42 -5.16 12.23
N ALA A 321 8.98 -6.13 12.96
CA ALA A 321 9.85 -7.15 12.35
C ALA A 321 9.09 -8.03 11.34
N ILE A 322 7.81 -8.35 11.59
CA ILE A 322 6.98 -9.08 10.63
C ILE A 322 6.64 -8.18 9.44
N GLU A 323 6.25 -6.92 9.66
CA GLU A 323 5.97 -5.95 8.60
C GLU A 323 7.17 -5.76 7.66
N ASP A 324 8.40 -5.66 8.22
CA ASP A 324 9.62 -5.53 7.43
C ASP A 324 9.98 -6.79 6.63
N SER A 325 9.49 -7.95 7.05
CA SER A 325 9.70 -9.22 6.34
C SER A 325 8.69 -9.46 5.22
N LEU A 326 7.66 -8.64 5.08
CA LEU A 326 6.67 -8.78 4.02
C LEU A 326 7.32 -8.56 2.65
N ILE A 327 6.88 -9.34 1.68
CA ILE A 327 7.22 -9.14 0.27
C ILE A 327 6.66 -7.78 -0.14
N TYR A 328 7.46 -7.02 -0.88
CA TYR A 328 7.06 -5.72 -1.40
C TYR A 328 5.78 -5.81 -2.23
N THR A 329 4.82 -4.94 -1.93
CA THR A 329 3.57 -4.70 -2.65
C THR A 329 3.23 -3.22 -2.62
N GLU A 330 2.58 -2.72 -3.64
CA GLU A 330 2.02 -1.38 -3.69
C GLU A 330 0.52 -1.41 -4.07
N PRO A 331 -0.33 -0.85 -3.22
CA PRO A 331 -0.06 -0.44 -1.83
C PRO A 331 0.40 -1.61 -0.95
N PRO A 332 0.96 -1.34 0.25
CA PRO A 332 1.38 -2.40 1.17
C PRO A 332 0.16 -3.20 1.65
N ASP A 333 0.35 -4.53 1.84
CA ASP A 333 -0.71 -5.41 2.34
C ASP A 333 -1.13 -5.09 3.80
N TRP A 334 -0.26 -4.40 4.55
CA TRP A 334 -0.59 -3.78 5.84
C TRP A 334 -0.61 -2.26 5.69
N PHE A 335 -1.76 -1.64 5.92
CA PHE A 335 -2.05 -0.24 5.57
C PHE A 335 -1.33 0.79 6.45
N HIS A 336 -1.17 0.51 7.75
CA HIS A 336 -0.61 1.44 8.72
C HIS A 336 0.76 0.97 9.19
N PRO A 337 1.85 1.74 9.02
CA PRO A 337 3.13 1.35 9.57
C PRO A 337 3.05 1.12 11.09
N VAL A 338 3.44 -0.08 11.54
CA VAL A 338 3.45 -0.43 12.98
C VAL A 338 4.41 0.48 13.75
N ARG A 339 5.39 1.07 13.05
CA ARG A 339 6.33 2.04 13.60
C ARG A 339 5.66 3.29 14.18
N HIS A 340 4.46 3.67 13.70
CA HIS A 340 3.74 4.79 14.28
C HIS A 340 3.32 4.48 15.72
N SER A 341 2.70 3.32 15.95
CA SER A 341 2.33 2.86 17.30
C SER A 341 3.56 2.63 18.19
N LEU A 342 4.66 2.07 17.63
CA LEU A 342 5.90 1.86 18.38
C LEU A 342 6.52 3.19 18.83
N GLY A 343 6.64 4.16 17.93
CA GLY A 343 7.21 5.47 18.25
C GLY A 343 6.40 6.23 19.29
N GLU A 344 5.06 6.15 19.22
CA GLU A 344 4.16 6.71 20.23
C GLU A 344 4.41 6.09 21.61
N ALA A 345 4.45 4.75 21.70
CA ALA A 345 4.72 4.06 22.95
C ALA A 345 6.11 4.40 23.54
N GLN A 346 7.13 4.55 22.68
CA GLN A 346 8.48 4.98 23.09
C GLN A 346 8.49 6.41 23.62
N LEU A 347 7.77 7.35 22.97
CA LEU A 347 7.60 8.72 23.49
C LEU A 347 6.89 8.74 24.83
N ALA A 348 5.86 7.92 25.00
CA ALA A 348 5.09 7.86 26.26
C ALA A 348 5.91 7.38 27.46
N VAL A 349 6.91 6.51 27.26
CA VAL A 349 7.85 6.13 28.34
C VAL A 349 9.03 7.08 28.49
N GLY A 350 9.12 8.12 27.66
CA GLY A 350 10.21 9.10 27.69
C GLY A 350 11.49 8.65 26.94
N ASP A 351 11.44 7.58 26.16
CA ASP A 351 12.55 7.14 25.31
C ASP A 351 12.49 7.85 23.94
N ALA A 352 12.68 9.16 23.97
CA ALA A 352 12.60 10.00 22.78
C ALA A 352 13.66 9.65 21.72
N SER A 353 14.83 9.13 22.11
CA SER A 353 15.88 8.71 21.19
C SER A 353 15.50 7.44 20.42
N ALA A 354 14.83 6.47 21.09
CA ALA A 354 14.29 5.31 20.41
C ALA A 354 13.17 5.70 19.43
N ALA A 355 12.27 6.60 19.84
CA ALA A 355 11.20 7.11 19.00
C ALA A 355 11.74 7.83 17.75
N GLU A 356 12.74 8.70 17.90
CA GLU A 356 13.45 9.31 16.77
C GLU A 356 13.95 8.27 15.78
N SER A 357 14.69 7.27 16.27
CA SER A 357 15.22 6.19 15.43
C SER A 357 14.12 5.43 14.69
N THR A 358 12.99 5.21 15.35
CA THR A 358 11.81 4.54 14.78
C THR A 358 11.20 5.35 13.65
N TYR A 359 10.93 6.64 13.85
CA TYR A 359 10.34 7.52 12.83
C TYR A 359 11.31 7.83 11.68
N VAL A 360 12.60 8.02 11.96
CA VAL A 360 13.62 8.19 10.91
C VAL A 360 13.71 6.93 10.03
N THR A 361 13.54 5.74 10.60
CA THR A 361 13.52 4.49 9.83
C THR A 361 12.24 4.37 9.00
N ASP A 362 11.09 4.79 9.53
CA ASP A 362 9.84 4.84 8.78
C ASP A 362 9.94 5.78 7.57
N LEU A 363 10.47 6.97 7.76
CA LEU A 363 10.65 7.98 6.70
C LEU A 363 11.65 7.59 5.60
N LYS A 364 12.51 6.58 5.80
CA LYS A 364 13.32 5.99 4.72
C LYS A 364 12.46 5.15 3.77
N LYS A 365 11.43 4.48 4.28
CA LYS A 365 10.50 3.66 3.51
C LYS A 365 9.37 4.51 2.91
N TRP A 366 8.88 5.49 3.68
CA TRP A 366 7.77 6.38 3.38
C TRP A 366 8.22 7.84 3.49
N PRO A 367 9.02 8.36 2.52
CA PRO A 367 9.51 9.74 2.58
C PRO A 367 8.35 10.72 2.71
N GLU A 368 8.54 11.79 3.49
CA GLU A 368 7.56 12.87 3.70
C GLU A 368 6.18 12.41 4.23
N ASN A 369 6.08 11.22 4.85
CA ASN A 369 4.86 10.78 5.51
C ASN A 369 4.53 11.70 6.70
N GLY A 370 3.44 12.47 6.59
CA GLY A 370 3.06 13.47 7.59
C GLY A 370 2.83 12.89 8.99
N TRP A 371 2.35 11.65 9.09
CA TRP A 371 2.15 10.98 10.37
C TRP A 371 3.47 10.68 11.09
N ALA A 372 4.46 10.17 10.35
CA ALA A 372 5.80 9.93 10.89
C ALA A 372 6.53 11.24 11.20
N LEU A 373 6.38 12.29 10.37
CA LEU A 373 6.94 13.60 10.61
C LEU A 373 6.41 14.23 11.91
N ALA A 374 5.11 14.06 12.20
CA ALA A 374 4.53 14.53 13.45
C ALA A 374 5.18 13.86 14.66
N GLY A 375 5.33 12.55 14.66
CA GLY A 375 5.99 11.82 15.73
C GLY A 375 7.49 12.16 15.85
N LEU A 376 8.20 12.32 14.73
CA LEU A 376 9.61 12.71 14.72
C LEU A 376 9.82 14.11 15.34
N LYS A 377 8.95 15.05 14.99
CA LYS A 377 8.97 16.40 15.61
C LYS A 377 8.82 16.31 17.13
N GLU A 378 7.87 15.51 17.62
CA GLU A 378 7.66 15.33 19.06
C GLU A 378 8.88 14.68 19.73
N ALA A 379 9.53 13.71 19.05
CA ALA A 379 10.76 13.09 19.54
C ALA A 379 11.90 14.11 19.70
N TYR A 380 12.13 14.99 18.72
CA TYR A 380 13.12 16.07 18.83
C TYR A 380 12.77 17.09 19.92
N MET A 381 11.50 17.46 20.05
CA MET A 381 11.07 18.36 21.12
C MET A 381 11.32 17.76 22.51
N ALA A 382 11.04 16.46 22.69
CA ALA A 382 11.27 15.77 23.95
C ALA A 382 12.77 15.67 24.31
N GLN A 383 13.65 15.65 23.32
CA GLN A 383 15.11 15.69 23.49
C GLN A 383 15.67 17.10 23.69
N GLY A 384 14.87 18.15 23.51
CA GLY A 384 15.30 19.54 23.57
C GLY A 384 15.97 20.05 22.29
N GLU A 385 15.85 19.29 21.20
CA GLU A 385 16.43 19.60 19.88
C GLU A 385 15.51 20.50 19.05
N ALA A 386 15.28 21.73 19.53
CA ALA A 386 14.31 22.65 18.95
C ALA A 386 14.59 23.02 17.48
N GLU A 387 15.87 23.10 17.08
CA GLU A 387 16.24 23.40 15.69
C GLU A 387 15.80 22.28 14.74
N GLU A 388 16.06 21.02 15.10
CA GLU A 388 15.65 19.86 14.29
C GLU A 388 14.11 19.71 14.29
N ALA A 389 13.46 19.92 15.43
CA ALA A 389 11.99 19.94 15.50
C ALA A 389 11.37 20.98 14.56
N ASN A 390 11.98 22.18 14.43
CA ASN A 390 11.50 23.22 13.51
C ASN A 390 11.69 22.82 12.04
N LYS A 391 12.81 22.20 11.66
CA LYS A 391 13.02 21.66 10.30
C LYS A 391 11.97 20.61 9.93
N VAL A 392 11.67 19.70 10.86
CA VAL A 392 10.64 18.69 10.66
C VAL A 392 9.25 19.31 10.59
N GLN A 393 8.97 20.38 11.37
CA GLN A 393 7.70 21.11 11.29
C GLN A 393 7.49 21.76 9.90
N GLU A 394 8.54 22.28 9.27
CA GLU A 394 8.45 22.81 7.89
C GLU A 394 8.08 21.71 6.91
N ARG A 395 8.75 20.56 6.96
CA ARG A 395 8.40 19.38 6.13
C ARG A 395 6.97 18.90 6.39
N LEU A 396 6.55 18.84 7.65
CA LEU A 396 5.19 18.46 8.01
C LEU A 396 4.15 19.43 7.45
N ASN A 397 4.42 20.75 7.48
CA ASN A 397 3.52 21.74 6.88
C ASN A 397 3.37 21.54 5.36
N GLU A 398 4.44 21.18 4.66
CA GLU A 398 4.42 20.85 3.23
C GLU A 398 3.66 19.56 2.97
N ALA A 399 3.94 18.50 3.73
CA ALA A 399 3.26 17.21 3.61
C ALA A 399 1.75 17.29 3.89
N TRP A 400 1.31 18.27 4.70
CA TRP A 400 -0.08 18.43 5.15
C TRP A 400 -0.85 19.55 4.43
N VAL A 401 -0.28 20.11 3.34
CA VAL A 401 -0.85 21.28 2.64
C VAL A 401 -2.22 20.97 2.01
N ASN A 402 -2.45 19.71 1.60
CA ASN A 402 -3.68 19.26 0.97
C ASN A 402 -4.62 18.52 1.94
N ALA A 403 -4.23 18.39 3.21
CA ALA A 403 -5.06 17.71 4.21
C ALA A 403 -6.34 18.48 4.52
N ASP A 404 -7.42 17.76 4.76
CA ASP A 404 -8.71 18.31 5.21
C ASP A 404 -9.01 17.96 6.68
N VAL A 405 -8.02 17.41 7.38
CA VAL A 405 -8.05 17.11 8.81
C VAL A 405 -7.00 17.90 9.57
N PRO A 406 -7.16 18.08 10.91
CA PRO A 406 -6.14 18.71 11.73
C PRO A 406 -4.77 18.06 11.60
N MET A 407 -3.70 18.82 11.86
CA MET A 407 -2.34 18.28 11.88
C MET A 407 -2.24 17.16 12.90
N PRO A 408 -1.64 16.01 12.55
CA PRO A 408 -1.56 14.87 13.45
C PRO A 408 -0.57 15.11 14.58
N THR A 409 -0.67 14.29 15.61
CA THR A 409 0.33 14.09 16.67
C THR A 409 0.92 12.68 16.52
N SER A 410 1.86 12.31 17.38
CA SER A 410 2.37 10.93 17.45
C SER A 410 1.25 9.91 17.70
N GLY A 411 0.22 10.28 18.45
CA GLY A 411 -0.97 9.48 18.74
C GLY A 411 -2.09 9.55 17.70
N GLY A 412 -1.83 10.13 16.52
CA GLY A 412 -2.84 10.25 15.47
C GLY A 412 -3.51 11.62 15.41
N ILE A 413 -4.73 11.69 14.87
CA ILE A 413 -5.49 12.95 14.81
C ILE A 413 -6.12 13.24 16.16
N PRO A 414 -5.88 14.44 16.73
CA PRO A 414 -6.60 14.85 17.94
C PRO A 414 -8.11 14.82 17.69
N PHE A 415 -8.85 14.18 18.59
CA PHE A 415 -10.28 13.98 18.45
C PHE A 415 -11.01 15.29 18.16
N ALA A 416 -11.43 15.47 16.91
CA ALA A 416 -12.38 16.50 16.49
C ALA A 416 -13.52 15.78 15.77
N GLU A 417 -14.77 16.24 15.94
CA GLU A 417 -15.91 15.66 15.26
C GLU A 417 -15.60 15.39 13.78
N SER A 418 -15.76 14.14 13.35
CA SER A 418 -15.43 13.67 12.00
C SER A 418 -16.08 14.54 10.91
N ALA A 419 -15.32 14.87 9.86
CA ALA A 419 -15.88 15.52 8.68
C ALA A 419 -16.98 14.64 8.05
N PRO A 420 -18.08 15.21 7.52
CA PRO A 420 -19.14 14.42 6.93
C PRO A 420 -18.65 13.68 5.68
N LYS A 421 -18.95 12.37 5.58
CA LYS A 421 -18.67 11.57 4.38
C LYS A 421 -19.35 12.19 3.16
N MET A 422 -18.59 12.41 2.08
CA MET A 422 -19.16 12.81 0.78
C MET A 422 -19.84 11.58 0.15
N GLU A 423 -21.16 11.67 -0.09
CA GLU A 423 -21.86 10.63 -0.85
C GLU A 423 -21.47 10.69 -2.33
N LEU A 424 -21.18 9.53 -2.91
CA LEU A 424 -21.06 9.37 -4.36
C LEU A 424 -22.39 9.73 -5.01
N THR A 425 -22.52 10.96 -5.51
CA THR A 425 -23.63 11.28 -6.42
C THR A 425 -23.35 10.62 -7.76
N GLU A 426 -24.27 9.76 -8.19
CA GLU A 426 -24.26 9.16 -9.55
C GLU A 426 -24.02 10.25 -10.60
N ARG A 427 -22.88 10.15 -11.30
CA ARG A 427 -22.60 10.93 -12.51
C ARG A 427 -22.57 10.02 -13.72
#